data_04fd05143cf8e2384a084b078c96557e
#
_entry.id   04fd05143cf8e2384a084b078c96557e
#
_cell.length_a   1.000
_cell.length_b   1.000
_cell.length_c   1.000
_cell.angle_alpha   90.00
_cell.angle_beta   90.00
_cell.angle_gamma   90.00
#
_symmetry.space_group_name_H-M   'P 1'
#
loop_
_entity.id
_entity.type
_entity.pdbx_description
1 polymer ?
#
loop_
_entity_poly.entity_id
_entity_poly.type
_entity_poly.pdbx_seq_one_letter_code
_entity_poly.pdbx_strand_id
1 'polypeptide(L)'
;MSTPDRSAPHVGTFAAEHLSPSFPERAARGTASRLRAWQAEALDRYFATEPRDFLAAATPGAGKTTFALRLATELLARRSVDRVIVVAPTEHLKRQWADAAHRVGIRLDPAFRNSQRVIPRAFHGIAVTYAQVAAKPYLHRTLTETASTLVILDEVHHGGDALSWGDAIREAYEGAARRLSLTGTPFRSDTAPIPFVSYVPDEQGIRVSQTDYAYGYGRALADGVVRPVLFMAYAGTVRWRTTTGDEMEAQLGQGDTQDVTSQAWRTALDPEGQWMPGVLSAADRRLTEVRHAVPDAGGLVIATDQTAARAYAALLHRLTGEAPTVVLSDDKGASERIQQYADGDGRWLVAVRMVSEGVDVPRLAVGVYATSSSTPLFFAQAIGRFVRARRRGETASIFIPSVPPIMGLANELERERDHALDREGSGDELLADDLLREAETGESASDALTETYAFAALESQAQFDKVLYEGVEFGQQAEVGSLEELDFLGLPGILEPDQVHELLRSRYQRQMRRVAERPPSERQPAPLYRTLKEQRTLLNSLVGLRAKLTGQPHGHVHAELRRVCGGPAVGQASVAQLQSRIDFLRRQMAAGGS
;
A
#
# COMPACT_ATOMS: atom_id res chain seq x y z
N MET A 1 2.37 48.28 -45.78
CA MET A 1 1.81 48.22 -44.40
C MET A 1 1.17 46.87 -44.21
N SER A 2 1.92 45.94 -43.70
CA SER A 2 1.48 44.55 -43.48
C SER A 2 1.16 44.40 -42.00
N THR A 3 -0.07 43.95 -41.73
CA THR A 3 -0.54 43.65 -40.38
C THR A 3 0.10 42.33 -39.88
N PRO A 4 0.53 42.25 -38.62
CA PRO A 4 1.07 40.99 -38.08
C PRO A 4 -0.02 40.01 -37.76
N ASP A 5 0.22 38.80 -38.18
CA ASP A 5 -0.54 37.59 -37.91
C ASP A 5 -0.58 37.31 -36.40
N ARG A 6 -1.78 37.23 -35.82
CA ARG A 6 -1.99 36.80 -34.44
C ARG A 6 -1.98 35.28 -34.43
N SER A 7 -0.85 34.71 -34.09
CA SER A 7 -0.73 33.30 -33.78
C SER A 7 -1.73 32.88 -32.69
N ALA A 8 -2.55 31.89 -33.01
CA ALA A 8 -3.48 31.25 -32.10
C ALA A 8 -2.73 30.65 -30.88
N PRO A 9 -3.35 30.62 -29.69
CA PRO A 9 -2.74 30.02 -28.53
C PRO A 9 -2.56 28.51 -28.75
N HIS A 10 -1.34 28.02 -28.48
CA HIS A 10 -1.07 26.59 -28.43
C HIS A 10 -2.04 25.93 -27.46
N VAL A 11 -3.00 25.20 -28.01
CA VAL A 11 -3.83 24.26 -27.25
C VAL A 11 -2.88 23.18 -26.74
N GLY A 12 -2.60 23.18 -25.46
CA GLY A 12 -1.78 22.16 -24.83
C GLY A 12 -2.35 20.79 -25.16
N THR A 13 -1.53 19.92 -25.72
CA THR A 13 -1.85 18.52 -25.97
C THR A 13 -2.17 17.86 -24.63
N PHE A 14 -3.42 17.45 -24.44
CA PHE A 14 -3.82 16.76 -23.22
C PHE A 14 -3.05 15.44 -23.10
N ALA A 15 -2.65 15.07 -21.87
CA ALA A 15 -1.94 13.80 -21.60
C ALA A 15 -2.63 12.56 -22.22
N ALA A 16 -3.95 12.61 -22.43
CA ALA A 16 -4.73 11.59 -23.11
C ALA A 16 -4.33 11.37 -24.59
N GLU A 17 -3.69 12.35 -25.25
CA GLU A 17 -3.28 12.22 -26.66
C GLU A 17 -1.99 11.40 -26.83
N HIS A 18 -1.29 11.15 -25.74
CA HIS A 18 -0.06 10.35 -25.68
C HIS A 18 -0.26 8.97 -25.06
N LEU A 19 -1.50 8.59 -24.72
CA LEU A 19 -1.83 7.30 -24.14
C LEU A 19 -2.13 6.25 -25.21
N SER A 20 -2.00 4.98 -24.81
CA SER A 20 -2.13 3.79 -25.67
C SER A 20 -3.43 3.72 -26.48
N PRO A 21 -3.54 2.79 -27.47
CA PRO A 21 -4.74 2.51 -28.25
C PRO A 21 -6.02 2.23 -27.45
N SER A 22 -5.91 2.03 -26.12
CA SER A 22 -7.04 1.88 -25.19
C SER A 22 -7.92 3.15 -25.03
N PHE A 23 -7.68 4.22 -25.78
CA PHE A 23 -8.54 5.40 -25.88
C PHE A 23 -9.15 5.55 -27.27
N PRO A 24 -10.09 4.69 -27.68
CA PRO A 24 -10.49 4.61 -29.08
C PRO A 24 -11.30 5.80 -29.60
N GLU A 25 -12.12 6.44 -28.76
CA GLU A 25 -13.07 7.44 -29.25
C GLU A 25 -13.21 8.67 -28.33
N ARG A 26 -13.50 9.82 -28.92
CA ARG A 26 -13.88 11.02 -28.18
C ARG A 26 -15.32 10.92 -27.73
N ALA A 27 -15.55 11.15 -26.45
CA ALA A 27 -16.89 11.23 -25.91
C ALA A 27 -17.66 12.43 -26.49
N ALA A 28 -18.97 12.35 -26.47
CA ALA A 28 -19.86 13.44 -26.86
C ALA A 28 -19.60 14.69 -26.00
N ARG A 29 -19.93 15.87 -26.55
CA ARG A 29 -19.74 17.16 -25.88
C ARG A 29 -20.42 17.16 -24.51
N GLY A 30 -19.71 17.54 -23.46
CA GLY A 30 -20.21 17.54 -22.07
C GLY A 30 -19.88 16.29 -21.25
N THR A 31 -19.22 15.28 -21.85
CA THR A 31 -18.73 14.09 -21.17
C THR A 31 -17.21 14.01 -21.24
N ALA A 32 -16.58 13.01 -20.59
CA ALA A 32 -15.15 12.78 -20.74
C ALA A 32 -14.76 12.71 -22.22
N SER A 33 -13.72 13.42 -22.61
CA SER A 33 -13.33 13.58 -24.02
C SER A 33 -13.00 12.26 -24.72
N ARG A 34 -12.55 11.24 -23.95
CA ARG A 34 -12.30 9.87 -24.42
C ARG A 34 -12.59 8.87 -23.31
N LEU A 35 -13.18 7.74 -23.64
CA LEU A 35 -13.29 6.59 -22.76
C LEU A 35 -12.12 5.63 -23.01
N ARG A 36 -11.61 5.03 -21.96
CA ARG A 36 -10.71 3.88 -22.04
C ARG A 36 -11.50 2.65 -22.50
N ALA A 37 -10.86 1.69 -23.14
CA ALA A 37 -11.52 0.49 -23.63
C ALA A 37 -12.33 -0.22 -22.52
N TRP A 38 -11.75 -0.41 -21.36
CA TRP A 38 -12.43 -1.01 -20.21
C TRP A 38 -13.68 -0.23 -19.75
N GLN A 39 -13.65 1.11 -19.85
CA GLN A 39 -14.80 1.95 -19.46
C GLN A 39 -15.96 1.78 -20.45
N ALA A 40 -15.64 1.67 -21.74
CA ALA A 40 -16.64 1.38 -22.76
C ALA A 40 -17.25 -0.02 -22.55
N GLU A 41 -16.42 -1.05 -22.38
CA GLU A 41 -16.88 -2.42 -22.07
C GLU A 41 -17.75 -2.49 -20.81
N ALA A 42 -17.34 -1.79 -19.73
CA ALA A 42 -18.11 -1.76 -18.49
C ALA A 42 -19.47 -1.07 -18.69
N LEU A 43 -19.53 0.00 -19.49
CA LEU A 43 -20.78 0.66 -19.86
C LEU A 43 -21.68 -0.25 -20.70
N ASP A 44 -21.13 -0.90 -21.72
CA ASP A 44 -21.87 -1.84 -22.57
C ASP A 44 -22.43 -2.98 -21.72
N ARG A 45 -21.64 -3.53 -20.80
CA ARG A 45 -22.08 -4.57 -19.87
C ARG A 45 -23.19 -4.08 -18.95
N TYR A 46 -23.07 -2.85 -18.41
CA TYR A 46 -24.10 -2.25 -17.59
C TYR A 46 -25.42 -2.11 -18.37
N PHE A 47 -25.38 -1.52 -19.59
CA PHE A 47 -26.58 -1.27 -20.37
C PHE A 47 -27.18 -2.53 -21.02
N ALA A 48 -26.43 -3.63 -21.10
CA ALA A 48 -26.97 -4.90 -21.56
C ALA A 48 -27.97 -5.53 -20.55
N THR A 49 -27.79 -5.26 -19.25
CA THR A 49 -28.62 -5.84 -18.18
C THR A 49 -29.38 -4.80 -17.36
N GLU A 50 -28.94 -3.55 -17.40
CA GLU A 50 -29.43 -2.42 -16.60
C GLU A 50 -29.71 -2.80 -15.14
N PRO A 51 -28.74 -3.37 -14.43
CA PRO A 51 -28.95 -3.88 -13.09
C PRO A 51 -29.20 -2.76 -12.11
N ARG A 52 -29.88 -3.06 -11.01
CA ARG A 52 -30.10 -2.10 -9.91
C ARG A 52 -28.80 -1.82 -9.16
N ASP A 53 -28.01 -2.86 -8.92
CA ASP A 53 -26.71 -2.83 -8.26
C ASP A 53 -25.63 -3.22 -9.28
N PHE A 54 -24.55 -2.47 -9.33
CA PHE A 54 -23.40 -2.75 -10.18
C PHE A 54 -22.11 -2.46 -9.44
N LEU A 55 -21.29 -3.49 -9.25
CA LEU A 55 -19.97 -3.37 -8.64
C LEU A 55 -18.89 -3.33 -9.72
N ALA A 56 -18.21 -2.19 -9.85
CA ALA A 56 -17.04 -2.04 -10.71
C ALA A 56 -15.76 -2.00 -9.86
N ALA A 57 -14.98 -3.06 -9.93
CA ALA A 57 -13.64 -3.11 -9.36
C ALA A 57 -12.63 -2.68 -10.42
N ALA A 58 -11.90 -1.60 -10.19
CA ALA A 58 -10.88 -1.14 -11.13
C ALA A 58 -9.68 -0.57 -10.38
N THR A 59 -8.47 -0.98 -10.79
CA THR A 59 -7.21 -0.58 -10.14
C THR A 59 -7.14 0.94 -9.93
N PRO A 60 -6.48 1.45 -8.90
CA PRO A 60 -6.23 2.87 -8.73
C PRO A 60 -5.61 3.49 -10.00
N GLY A 61 -6.02 4.70 -10.36
CA GLY A 61 -5.56 5.34 -11.61
C GLY A 61 -6.27 4.90 -12.89
N ALA A 62 -7.09 3.85 -12.86
CA ALA A 62 -7.83 3.36 -14.02
C ALA A 62 -8.90 4.34 -14.55
N GLY A 63 -9.34 5.32 -13.74
CA GLY A 63 -10.32 6.32 -14.15
C GLY A 63 -11.76 5.96 -13.79
N LYS A 64 -11.99 5.36 -12.63
CA LYS A 64 -13.30 5.01 -12.06
C LYS A 64 -14.29 6.17 -12.09
N THR A 65 -13.85 7.37 -11.70
CA THR A 65 -14.67 8.60 -11.69
C THR A 65 -15.22 8.94 -13.09
N THR A 66 -14.39 8.82 -14.13
CA THR A 66 -14.80 9.05 -15.52
C THR A 66 -15.87 8.07 -15.96
N PHE A 67 -15.70 6.78 -15.66
CA PHE A 67 -16.69 5.75 -15.93
C PHE A 67 -18.03 6.05 -15.25
N ALA A 68 -18.01 6.33 -13.95
CA ALA A 68 -19.20 6.60 -13.16
C ALA A 68 -19.94 7.85 -13.62
N LEU A 69 -19.22 8.93 -13.93
CA LEU A 69 -19.83 10.18 -14.45
C LEU A 69 -20.38 9.99 -15.86
N ARG A 70 -19.75 9.18 -16.69
CA ARG A 70 -20.31 8.81 -18.00
C ARG A 70 -21.61 8.04 -17.83
N LEU A 71 -21.64 7.02 -16.96
CA LEU A 71 -22.85 6.27 -16.64
C LEU A 71 -23.95 7.19 -16.11
N ALA A 72 -23.63 8.09 -15.18
CA ALA A 72 -24.58 9.06 -14.63
C ALA A 72 -25.16 9.97 -15.73
N THR A 73 -24.32 10.47 -16.65
CA THR A 73 -24.75 11.30 -17.78
C THR A 73 -25.72 10.56 -18.70
N GLU A 74 -25.44 9.31 -19.02
CA GLU A 74 -26.30 8.47 -19.85
C GLU A 74 -27.66 8.18 -19.19
N LEU A 75 -27.65 7.85 -17.90
CA LEU A 75 -28.88 7.55 -17.15
C LEU A 75 -29.77 8.80 -17.00
N LEU A 76 -29.16 9.97 -16.76
CA LEU A 76 -29.88 11.26 -16.73
C LEU A 76 -30.46 11.61 -18.12
N ALA A 77 -29.69 11.42 -19.20
CA ALA A 77 -30.14 11.70 -20.57
C ALA A 77 -31.29 10.78 -20.98
N ARG A 78 -31.26 9.51 -20.58
CA ARG A 78 -32.33 8.54 -20.81
C ARG A 78 -33.54 8.72 -19.87
N ARG A 79 -33.44 9.63 -18.91
CA ARG A 79 -34.43 9.81 -17.83
C ARG A 79 -34.70 8.54 -17.01
N SER A 80 -33.72 7.64 -16.96
CA SER A 80 -33.78 6.47 -16.08
C SER A 80 -33.59 6.86 -14.63
N VAL A 81 -32.92 8.00 -14.40
CA VAL A 81 -32.78 8.66 -13.09
C VAL A 81 -32.93 10.16 -13.25
N ASP A 82 -33.40 10.83 -12.18
CA ASP A 82 -33.57 12.28 -12.12
C ASP A 82 -32.55 12.93 -11.19
N ARG A 83 -31.87 12.12 -10.39
CA ARG A 83 -30.96 12.59 -9.34
C ARG A 83 -29.71 11.73 -9.23
N VAL A 84 -28.61 12.37 -8.84
CA VAL A 84 -27.34 11.68 -8.58
C VAL A 84 -26.87 12.03 -7.16
N ILE A 85 -26.58 11.01 -6.34
CA ILE A 85 -25.94 11.16 -5.02
C ILE A 85 -24.60 10.45 -5.10
N VAL A 86 -23.52 11.16 -4.72
CA VAL A 86 -22.19 10.58 -4.61
C VAL A 86 -21.82 10.51 -3.13
N VAL A 87 -21.38 9.33 -2.68
CA VAL A 87 -20.88 9.10 -1.34
C VAL A 87 -19.39 8.81 -1.44
N ALA A 88 -18.58 9.62 -0.79
CA ALA A 88 -17.11 9.54 -0.85
C ALA A 88 -16.53 9.32 0.57
N PRO A 89 -15.34 8.73 0.71
CA PRO A 89 -14.70 8.51 2.00
C PRO A 89 -14.41 9.82 2.77
N THR A 90 -13.91 10.83 2.08
CA THR A 90 -13.41 12.06 2.70
C THR A 90 -14.03 13.34 2.14
N GLU A 91 -13.96 14.43 2.91
CA GLU A 91 -14.40 15.77 2.48
C GLU A 91 -13.64 16.28 1.24
N HIS A 92 -12.37 15.90 1.10
CA HIS A 92 -11.58 16.27 -0.06
C HIS A 92 -12.09 15.56 -1.33
N LEU A 93 -12.29 14.25 -1.27
CA LEU A 93 -12.83 13.46 -2.39
C LEU A 93 -14.24 13.91 -2.77
N LYS A 94 -15.07 14.23 -1.79
CA LYS A 94 -16.41 14.80 -2.03
C LYS A 94 -16.38 16.04 -2.92
N ARG A 95 -15.43 16.96 -2.67
CA ARG A 95 -15.23 18.16 -3.49
C ARG A 95 -14.69 17.81 -4.88
N GLN A 96 -13.70 16.93 -4.97
CA GLN A 96 -13.17 16.47 -6.25
C GLN A 96 -14.25 15.83 -7.13
N TRP A 97 -15.18 15.05 -6.53
CA TRP A 97 -16.32 14.49 -7.24
C TRP A 97 -17.26 15.57 -7.78
N ALA A 98 -17.58 16.59 -6.97
CA ALA A 98 -18.42 17.70 -7.41
C ALA A 98 -17.79 18.48 -8.56
N ASP A 99 -16.48 18.76 -8.49
CA ASP A 99 -15.73 19.43 -9.56
C ASP A 99 -15.66 18.60 -10.83
N ALA A 100 -15.41 17.29 -10.70
CA ALA A 100 -15.41 16.38 -11.84
C ALA A 100 -16.79 16.28 -12.49
N ALA A 101 -17.86 16.19 -11.71
CA ALA A 101 -19.25 16.19 -12.18
C ALA A 101 -19.61 17.49 -12.89
N HIS A 102 -19.17 18.64 -12.35
CA HIS A 102 -19.41 19.94 -12.96
C HIS A 102 -18.81 20.02 -14.37
N ARG A 103 -17.61 19.49 -14.59
CA ARG A 103 -16.95 19.46 -15.91
C ARG A 103 -17.74 18.69 -16.98
N VAL A 104 -18.56 17.74 -16.57
CA VAL A 104 -19.44 16.97 -17.49
C VAL A 104 -20.90 17.44 -17.48
N GLY A 105 -21.18 18.58 -16.85
CA GLY A 105 -22.52 19.20 -16.83
C GLY A 105 -23.44 18.70 -15.71
N ILE A 106 -22.95 17.86 -14.80
CA ILE A 106 -23.72 17.41 -13.62
C ILE A 106 -23.36 18.31 -12.43
N ARG A 107 -24.35 19.03 -11.90
CA ARG A 107 -24.18 19.93 -10.76
C ARG A 107 -24.49 19.19 -9.47
N LEU A 108 -23.47 18.83 -8.68
CA LEU A 108 -23.59 18.26 -7.35
C LEU A 108 -23.29 19.36 -6.32
N ASP A 109 -24.06 19.38 -5.22
CA ASP A 109 -23.81 20.28 -4.09
C ASP A 109 -22.84 19.60 -3.09
N PRO A 110 -21.55 20.01 -3.02
CA PRO A 110 -20.61 19.49 -2.04
C PRO A 110 -20.75 20.16 -0.66
N ALA A 111 -21.47 21.28 -0.59
CA ALA A 111 -21.69 22.01 0.67
C ALA A 111 -22.95 21.56 1.40
N PHE A 112 -23.68 20.58 0.87
CA PHE A 112 -24.87 20.03 1.49
C PHE A 112 -24.62 19.59 2.95
N ARG A 113 -25.51 20.01 3.84
CA ARG A 113 -25.47 19.64 5.26
C ARG A 113 -26.78 18.95 5.65
N ASN A 114 -26.68 17.99 6.57
CA ASN A 114 -27.83 17.25 7.07
C ASN A 114 -28.93 18.11 7.73
N SER A 115 -28.67 19.40 8.01
CA SER A 115 -29.68 20.37 8.48
C SER A 115 -30.57 20.89 7.36
N GLN A 116 -30.18 20.82 6.10
CA GLN A 116 -30.91 21.44 4.96
C GLN A 116 -32.12 20.62 4.52
N ARG A 117 -32.20 19.33 4.77
CA ARG A 117 -33.32 18.41 4.50
C ARG A 117 -33.79 18.29 3.06
N VAL A 118 -33.43 19.19 2.16
CA VAL A 118 -33.87 19.23 0.76
C VAL A 118 -32.69 19.58 -0.13
N ILE A 119 -32.62 18.95 -1.29
CA ILE A 119 -31.65 19.29 -2.33
C ILE A 119 -32.15 20.48 -3.12
N PRO A 120 -31.41 21.60 -3.21
CA PRO A 120 -31.85 22.78 -3.96
C PRO A 120 -32.03 22.46 -5.45
N ARG A 121 -33.08 23.03 -6.08
CA ARG A 121 -33.41 22.77 -7.51
C ARG A 121 -32.30 23.16 -8.49
N ALA A 122 -31.34 23.98 -8.06
CA ALA A 122 -30.18 24.35 -8.87
C ALA A 122 -29.20 23.18 -9.11
N PHE A 123 -29.29 22.11 -8.31
CA PHE A 123 -28.40 20.96 -8.37
C PHE A 123 -29.13 19.72 -8.89
N HIS A 124 -28.39 18.85 -9.60
CA HIS A 124 -28.85 17.52 -10.00
C HIS A 124 -28.74 16.52 -8.85
N GLY A 125 -28.07 16.88 -7.76
CA GLY A 125 -27.88 16.04 -6.58
C GLY A 125 -26.87 16.60 -5.60
N ILE A 126 -26.30 15.72 -4.78
CA ILE A 126 -25.36 16.05 -3.71
C ILE A 126 -24.14 15.15 -3.74
N ALA A 127 -23.02 15.66 -3.22
CA ALA A 127 -21.88 14.86 -2.83
C ALA A 127 -21.76 14.91 -1.30
N VAL A 128 -21.65 13.73 -0.65
CA VAL A 128 -21.63 13.59 0.82
C VAL A 128 -20.54 12.59 1.22
N THR A 129 -20.20 12.54 2.51
CA THR A 129 -19.29 11.53 3.04
C THR A 129 -20.04 10.37 3.70
N TYR A 130 -19.40 9.20 3.83
CA TYR A 130 -19.96 8.05 4.56
C TYR A 130 -20.33 8.44 6.00
N ALA A 131 -19.46 9.19 6.69
CA ALA A 131 -19.73 9.69 8.04
C ALA A 131 -20.97 10.61 8.09
N GLN A 132 -21.17 11.45 7.07
CA GLN A 132 -22.34 12.34 6.98
C GLN A 132 -23.63 11.53 6.80
N VAL A 133 -23.60 10.46 6.00
CA VAL A 133 -24.75 9.55 5.81
C VAL A 133 -25.04 8.78 7.09
N ALA A 134 -24.01 8.19 7.70
CA ALA A 134 -24.13 7.42 8.94
C ALA A 134 -24.70 8.25 10.10
N ALA A 135 -24.41 9.55 10.16
CA ALA A 135 -24.96 10.44 11.18
C ALA A 135 -26.49 10.64 11.07
N LYS A 136 -27.10 10.52 9.88
CA LYS A 136 -28.55 10.68 9.66
C LYS A 136 -29.07 9.82 8.48
N PRO A 137 -29.04 8.50 8.56
CA PRO A 137 -29.40 7.62 7.44
C PRO A 137 -30.86 7.83 6.97
N TYR A 138 -31.78 8.04 7.88
CA TYR A 138 -33.20 8.30 7.55
C TYR A 138 -33.40 9.57 6.67
N LEU A 139 -32.61 10.62 6.89
CA LEU A 139 -32.66 11.81 6.03
C LEU A 139 -32.24 11.44 4.60
N HIS A 140 -31.14 10.72 4.45
CA HIS A 140 -30.62 10.30 3.14
C HIS A 140 -31.58 9.33 2.45
N ARG A 141 -32.24 8.45 3.19
CA ARG A 141 -33.33 7.62 2.68
C ARG A 141 -34.46 8.48 2.09
N THR A 142 -34.97 9.44 2.85
CA THR A 142 -36.01 10.35 2.37
C THR A 142 -35.59 11.10 1.10
N LEU A 143 -34.37 11.61 1.06
CA LEU A 143 -33.82 12.29 -0.13
C LEU A 143 -33.75 11.34 -1.33
N THR A 144 -33.38 10.09 -1.12
CA THR A 144 -33.25 9.06 -2.17
C THR A 144 -34.60 8.67 -2.75
N GLU A 145 -35.62 8.52 -1.91
CA GLU A 145 -36.97 8.08 -2.28
C GLU A 145 -37.82 9.18 -2.93
N THR A 146 -37.45 10.46 -2.79
CA THR A 146 -38.17 11.60 -3.38
C THR A 146 -37.97 11.77 -4.88
N ALA A 147 -37.06 11.03 -5.52
CA ALA A 147 -36.82 11.06 -6.96
C ALA A 147 -36.19 9.74 -7.40
N SER A 148 -36.26 9.43 -8.70
CA SER A 148 -35.47 8.32 -9.25
C SER A 148 -33.99 8.64 -9.14
N THR A 149 -33.28 7.98 -8.21
CA THR A 149 -31.93 8.35 -7.80
C THR A 149 -30.90 7.29 -8.20
N LEU A 150 -29.80 7.74 -8.83
CA LEU A 150 -28.54 6.99 -8.91
C LEU A 150 -27.70 7.32 -7.68
N VAL A 151 -27.28 6.31 -6.95
CA VAL A 151 -26.29 6.45 -5.86
C VAL A 151 -24.95 5.87 -6.35
N ILE A 152 -23.90 6.67 -6.27
CA ILE A 152 -22.52 6.26 -6.55
C ILE A 152 -21.80 6.17 -5.21
N LEU A 153 -21.35 4.96 -4.85
CA LEU A 153 -20.60 4.66 -3.64
C LEU A 153 -19.12 4.51 -4.03
N ASP A 154 -18.34 5.55 -3.78
CA ASP A 154 -16.90 5.56 -4.11
C ASP A 154 -16.10 4.89 -3.00
N GLU A 155 -15.17 4.01 -3.38
CA GLU A 155 -14.40 3.15 -2.48
C GLU A 155 -15.32 2.49 -1.45
N VAL A 156 -16.28 1.70 -1.96
CA VAL A 156 -17.41 1.15 -1.17
C VAL A 156 -16.99 0.30 0.03
N HIS A 157 -15.76 -0.21 0.06
CA HIS A 157 -15.21 -0.93 1.20
C HIS A 157 -15.11 -0.06 2.46
N HIS A 158 -14.98 1.27 2.35
CA HIS A 158 -15.07 2.19 3.49
C HIS A 158 -16.48 2.30 4.09
N GLY A 159 -17.50 1.90 3.38
CA GLY A 159 -18.89 1.91 3.86
C GLY A 159 -19.16 0.97 5.04
N GLY A 160 -18.15 0.26 5.51
CA GLY A 160 -18.26 -0.71 6.59
C GLY A 160 -17.18 -0.61 7.66
N ASP A 161 -16.32 0.40 7.66
CA ASP A 161 -15.23 0.57 8.62
C ASP A 161 -15.69 0.65 10.09
N ALA A 162 -16.95 1.00 10.32
CA ALA A 162 -17.65 0.72 11.57
C ALA A 162 -18.86 -0.17 11.27
N LEU A 163 -19.11 -1.21 12.04
CA LEU A 163 -20.29 -2.11 11.90
C LEU A 163 -21.61 -1.34 11.71
N SER A 164 -21.70 -0.13 12.30
CA SER A 164 -22.84 0.76 12.17
C SER A 164 -22.94 1.50 10.82
N TRP A 165 -21.86 1.64 10.06
CA TRP A 165 -21.89 2.39 8.80
C TRP A 165 -22.49 1.55 7.66
N GLY A 166 -22.21 0.27 7.62
CA GLY A 166 -22.79 -0.65 6.64
C GLY A 166 -24.31 -0.65 6.68
N ASP A 167 -24.88 -0.76 7.87
CA ASP A 167 -26.32 -0.72 8.07
C ASP A 167 -26.94 0.65 7.76
N ALA A 168 -26.24 1.74 8.16
CA ALA A 168 -26.68 3.10 7.85
C ALA A 168 -26.69 3.37 6.33
N ILE A 169 -25.70 2.89 5.57
CA ILE A 169 -25.66 2.99 4.11
C ILE A 169 -26.76 2.18 3.45
N ARG A 170 -27.03 0.97 3.96
CA ARG A 170 -28.19 0.16 3.51
C ARG A 170 -29.49 0.89 3.74
N GLU A 171 -29.74 1.35 4.96
CA GLU A 171 -30.95 2.13 5.30
C GLU A 171 -31.13 3.35 4.41
N ALA A 172 -30.05 4.12 4.19
CA ALA A 172 -30.09 5.35 3.41
C ALA A 172 -30.42 5.12 1.93
N TYR A 173 -29.94 4.01 1.34
CA TYR A 173 -29.92 3.85 -0.11
C TYR A 173 -30.61 2.57 -0.63
N GLU A 174 -31.27 1.80 0.23
CA GLU A 174 -32.04 0.64 -0.21
C GLU A 174 -33.11 1.03 -1.23
N GLY A 175 -33.77 2.18 -1.07
CA GLY A 175 -34.78 2.72 -1.99
C GLY A 175 -34.25 3.30 -3.31
N ALA A 176 -32.93 3.36 -3.55
CA ALA A 176 -32.35 3.91 -4.77
C ALA A 176 -32.77 3.17 -6.03
N ALA A 177 -33.03 3.90 -7.11
CA ALA A 177 -33.38 3.31 -8.42
C ALA A 177 -32.19 2.55 -9.02
N ARG A 178 -30.98 3.08 -8.86
CA ARG A 178 -29.72 2.49 -9.33
C ARG A 178 -28.61 2.75 -8.30
N ARG A 179 -27.75 1.76 -8.08
CA ARG A 179 -26.55 1.90 -7.24
C ARG A 179 -25.33 1.43 -8.02
N LEU A 180 -24.32 2.29 -8.06
CA LEU A 180 -23.01 2.00 -8.64
C LEU A 180 -21.99 1.99 -7.50
N SER A 181 -21.44 0.84 -7.20
CA SER A 181 -20.36 0.66 -6.25
C SER A 181 -19.02 0.64 -6.98
N LEU A 182 -18.09 1.49 -6.54
CA LEU A 182 -16.74 1.59 -7.10
C LEU A 182 -15.74 1.17 -6.04
N THR A 183 -14.73 0.39 -6.44
CA THR A 183 -13.60 0.07 -5.57
C THR A 183 -12.32 -0.07 -6.37
N GLY A 184 -11.18 0.29 -5.76
CA GLY A 184 -9.86 0.00 -6.29
C GLY A 184 -9.41 -1.41 -5.93
N THR A 185 -9.93 -1.88 -4.81
CA THR A 185 -9.63 -3.19 -4.24
C THR A 185 -10.91 -3.70 -3.58
N PRO A 186 -11.47 -4.84 -3.99
CA PRO A 186 -12.68 -5.37 -3.38
C PRO A 186 -12.42 -6.04 -2.02
N PHE A 187 -11.33 -5.69 -1.32
CA PHE A 187 -11.03 -6.28 -0.01
C PHE A 187 -11.49 -5.39 1.13
N ARG A 188 -11.72 -6.06 2.25
CA ARG A 188 -11.81 -5.47 3.57
C ARG A 188 -10.93 -6.25 4.52
N SER A 189 -10.49 -5.59 5.58
CA SER A 189 -9.76 -6.22 6.67
C SER A 189 -10.66 -7.05 7.59
N ASP A 190 -11.98 -6.82 7.54
CA ASP A 190 -12.98 -7.53 8.34
C ASP A 190 -13.84 -8.48 7.49
N THR A 191 -14.60 -9.36 8.15
CA THR A 191 -15.54 -10.32 7.54
C THR A 191 -16.96 -9.76 7.36
N ALA A 192 -17.19 -8.45 7.58
CA ALA A 192 -18.49 -7.85 7.42
C ALA A 192 -18.84 -7.63 5.94
N PRO A 193 -20.05 -7.94 5.49
CA PRO A 193 -20.43 -7.82 4.09
C PRO A 193 -20.47 -6.35 3.66
N ILE A 194 -19.88 -6.07 2.51
CA ILE A 194 -19.94 -4.75 1.87
C ILE A 194 -21.40 -4.45 1.45
N PRO A 195 -21.96 -3.27 1.76
CA PRO A 195 -23.33 -2.94 1.37
C PRO A 195 -23.56 -3.07 -0.14
N PHE A 196 -24.67 -3.69 -0.54
CA PHE A 196 -25.10 -3.86 -1.93
C PHE A 196 -24.16 -4.67 -2.83
N VAL A 197 -23.27 -5.46 -2.24
CA VAL A 197 -22.39 -6.39 -2.94
C VAL A 197 -22.94 -7.81 -2.78
N SER A 198 -22.99 -8.55 -3.88
CA SER A 198 -23.38 -9.96 -3.90
C SER A 198 -22.19 -10.83 -3.54
N TYR A 199 -22.44 -11.94 -2.83
CA TYR A 199 -21.43 -12.91 -2.44
C TYR A 199 -21.81 -14.30 -2.93
N VAL A 200 -20.86 -15.02 -3.52
CA VAL A 200 -21.05 -16.37 -4.06
C VAL A 200 -19.99 -17.28 -3.43
N PRO A 201 -20.34 -18.50 -3.01
CA PRO A 201 -19.36 -19.45 -2.50
C PRO A 201 -18.39 -19.87 -3.62
N ASP A 202 -17.09 -19.88 -3.30
CA ASP A 202 -16.04 -20.42 -4.16
C ASP A 202 -16.02 -21.97 -4.11
N GLU A 203 -15.03 -22.59 -4.77
CA GLU A 203 -14.84 -24.04 -4.80
C GLU A 203 -14.57 -24.64 -3.41
N GLN A 204 -14.16 -23.84 -2.43
CA GLN A 204 -13.90 -24.23 -1.04
C GLN A 204 -15.09 -23.93 -0.12
N GLY A 205 -16.19 -23.36 -0.66
CA GLY A 205 -17.37 -22.96 0.08
C GLY A 205 -17.26 -21.60 0.76
N ILE A 206 -16.16 -20.86 0.54
CA ILE A 206 -15.92 -19.52 1.07
C ILE A 206 -16.72 -18.52 0.25
N ARG A 207 -17.52 -17.67 0.89
CA ARG A 207 -18.31 -16.64 0.21
C ARG A 207 -17.41 -15.49 -0.21
N VAL A 208 -17.22 -15.32 -1.51
CA VAL A 208 -16.43 -14.24 -2.12
C VAL A 208 -17.33 -13.20 -2.80
N SER A 209 -16.91 -11.94 -2.82
CA SER A 209 -17.64 -10.87 -3.48
C SER A 209 -17.69 -11.10 -5.00
N GLN A 210 -18.87 -10.92 -5.58
CA GLN A 210 -19.06 -11.00 -7.02
C GLN A 210 -19.00 -9.61 -7.64
N THR A 211 -17.97 -9.36 -8.45
CA THR A 211 -17.85 -8.14 -9.23
C THR A 211 -18.60 -8.25 -10.55
N ASP A 212 -19.37 -7.22 -10.91
CA ASP A 212 -20.03 -7.15 -12.21
C ASP A 212 -19.02 -6.83 -13.31
N TYR A 213 -18.01 -6.04 -12.99
CA TYR A 213 -16.91 -5.74 -13.91
C TYR A 213 -15.59 -5.56 -13.14
N ALA A 214 -14.55 -6.30 -13.54
CA ALA A 214 -13.21 -6.22 -12.97
C ALA A 214 -12.19 -5.72 -14.00
N TYR A 215 -11.36 -4.74 -13.59
CA TYR A 215 -10.24 -4.22 -14.35
C TYR A 215 -9.01 -4.14 -13.46
N GLY A 216 -8.30 -5.25 -13.35
CA GLY A 216 -7.14 -5.42 -12.47
C GLY A 216 -5.88 -4.71 -12.96
N TYR A 217 -4.85 -4.70 -12.11
CA TYR A 217 -3.58 -4.03 -12.39
C TYR A 217 -2.87 -4.63 -13.61
N GLY A 218 -2.80 -5.95 -13.74
CA GLY A 218 -2.12 -6.61 -14.87
C GLY A 218 -2.72 -6.22 -16.22
N ARG A 219 -4.07 -6.21 -16.34
CA ARG A 219 -4.75 -5.74 -17.56
C ARG A 219 -4.51 -4.25 -17.80
N ALA A 220 -4.58 -3.43 -16.75
CA ALA A 220 -4.34 -1.99 -16.85
C ALA A 220 -2.89 -1.66 -17.26
N LEU A 221 -1.93 -2.49 -16.85
CA LEU A 221 -0.53 -2.40 -17.27
C LEU A 221 -0.37 -2.78 -18.77
N ALA A 222 -0.95 -3.89 -19.20
CA ALA A 222 -0.94 -4.31 -20.60
C ALA A 222 -1.59 -3.26 -21.52
N ASP A 223 -2.67 -2.62 -21.07
CA ASP A 223 -3.35 -1.53 -21.77
C ASP A 223 -2.57 -0.20 -21.73
N GLY A 224 -1.47 -0.10 -20.97
CA GLY A 224 -0.70 1.13 -20.77
C GLY A 224 -1.48 2.23 -20.01
N VAL A 225 -2.48 1.85 -19.22
CA VAL A 225 -3.32 2.76 -18.43
C VAL A 225 -2.65 3.11 -17.10
N VAL A 226 -1.89 2.18 -16.55
CA VAL A 226 -1.03 2.35 -15.38
C VAL A 226 0.42 2.08 -15.76
N ARG A 227 1.34 2.52 -14.92
CA ARG A 227 2.78 2.31 -15.14
C ARG A 227 3.31 1.12 -14.35
N PRO A 228 4.43 0.52 -14.80
CA PRO A 228 5.11 -0.53 -14.08
C PRO A 228 5.57 -0.06 -12.70
N VAL A 229 5.38 -0.89 -11.68
CA VAL A 229 5.89 -0.66 -10.32
C VAL A 229 6.98 -1.68 -10.02
N LEU A 230 8.18 -1.19 -9.69
CA LEU A 230 9.32 -2.00 -9.27
C LEU A 230 9.42 -1.93 -7.74
N PHE A 231 9.38 -3.07 -7.07
CA PHE A 231 9.61 -3.12 -5.64
C PHE A 231 11.08 -3.36 -5.34
N MET A 232 11.73 -2.38 -4.75
CA MET A 232 13.11 -2.42 -4.27
C MET A 232 13.11 -2.92 -2.83
N ALA A 233 13.38 -4.21 -2.63
CA ALA A 233 13.35 -4.82 -1.31
C ALA A 233 14.70 -4.63 -0.59
N TYR A 234 14.63 -4.18 0.67
CA TYR A 234 15.78 -3.98 1.54
C TYR A 234 15.68 -4.86 2.78
N ALA A 235 16.65 -5.72 2.95
CA ALA A 235 16.91 -6.51 4.14
C ALA A 235 17.87 -5.75 5.08
N GLY A 236 18.47 -6.47 6.00
CA GLY A 236 19.52 -5.93 6.85
C GLY A 236 19.55 -6.58 8.23
N THR A 237 20.63 -6.36 8.97
CA THR A 237 20.79 -6.83 10.33
C THR A 237 20.29 -5.76 11.29
N VAL A 238 19.48 -6.16 12.26
CA VAL A 238 18.94 -5.30 13.32
C VAL A 238 19.19 -5.90 14.69
N ARG A 239 19.51 -5.04 15.68
CA ARG A 239 19.72 -5.42 17.06
C ARG A 239 18.88 -4.53 17.97
N TRP A 240 18.25 -5.15 18.94
CA TRP A 240 17.43 -4.44 19.93
C TRP A 240 17.57 -5.07 21.30
N ARG A 241 17.18 -4.33 22.32
CA ARG A 241 17.07 -4.83 23.69
C ARG A 241 15.62 -5.00 24.07
N THR A 242 15.27 -6.20 24.56
CA THR A 242 13.94 -6.48 25.07
C THR A 242 13.72 -5.78 26.42
N THR A 243 12.46 -5.69 26.85
CA THR A 243 12.10 -5.18 28.18
C THR A 243 12.71 -5.98 29.33
N THR A 244 13.08 -7.25 29.09
CA THR A 244 13.79 -8.12 30.05
C THR A 244 15.29 -7.86 30.08
N GLY A 245 15.81 -6.95 29.25
CA GLY A 245 17.23 -6.60 29.16
C GLY A 245 18.06 -7.49 28.23
N ASP A 246 17.44 -8.49 27.59
CA ASP A 246 18.13 -9.38 26.66
C ASP A 246 18.41 -8.68 25.33
N GLU A 247 19.61 -8.83 24.79
CA GLU A 247 19.94 -8.35 23.45
C GLU A 247 19.54 -9.38 22.39
N MET A 248 18.82 -8.92 21.39
CA MET A 248 18.33 -9.70 20.27
C MET A 248 18.95 -9.21 18.97
N GLU A 249 19.21 -10.14 18.06
CA GLU A 249 19.68 -9.84 16.71
C GLU A 249 18.87 -10.64 15.70
N ALA A 250 18.42 -10.00 14.65
CA ALA A 250 17.71 -10.65 13.56
C ALA A 250 18.12 -10.03 12.22
N GLN A 251 17.91 -10.79 11.16
CA GLN A 251 18.04 -10.30 9.79
C GLN A 251 16.64 -10.17 9.19
N LEU A 252 16.30 -8.96 8.71
CA LEU A 252 15.04 -8.74 8.00
C LEU A 252 14.92 -9.69 6.80
N GLY A 253 13.74 -10.25 6.63
CA GLY A 253 13.45 -11.17 5.51
C GLY A 253 13.75 -12.64 5.78
N GLN A 254 14.23 -12.98 6.96
CA GLN A 254 14.48 -14.37 7.32
C GLN A 254 13.35 -14.88 8.23
N GLY A 255 12.87 -16.11 7.93
CA GLY A 255 11.68 -16.71 8.54
C GLY A 255 11.78 -16.96 10.04
N ASP A 256 11.78 -15.89 10.82
CA ASP A 256 11.68 -15.89 12.26
C ASP A 256 10.21 -16.00 12.71
N THR A 257 10.01 -16.13 14.02
CA THR A 257 8.66 -16.03 14.59
C THR A 257 8.08 -14.65 14.32
N GLN A 258 6.75 -14.55 14.30
CA GLN A 258 6.04 -13.32 14.05
C GLN A 258 6.47 -12.18 14.97
N ASP A 259 6.61 -12.45 16.27
CA ASP A 259 7.06 -11.45 17.25
C ASP A 259 8.45 -10.91 16.94
N VAL A 260 9.40 -11.80 16.58
CA VAL A 260 10.76 -11.41 16.21
C VAL A 260 10.76 -10.58 14.91
N THR A 261 9.96 -10.98 13.93
CA THR A 261 9.81 -10.24 12.67
C THR A 261 9.23 -8.83 12.92
N SER A 262 8.20 -8.72 13.75
CA SER A 262 7.60 -7.43 14.13
C SER A 262 8.59 -6.50 14.83
N GLN A 263 9.35 -7.02 15.82
CA GLN A 263 10.34 -6.24 16.54
C GLN A 263 11.52 -5.84 15.66
N ALA A 264 12.00 -6.76 14.82
CA ALA A 264 13.03 -6.49 13.84
C ALA A 264 12.62 -5.38 12.86
N TRP A 265 11.39 -5.45 12.37
CA TRP A 265 10.84 -4.44 11.46
C TRP A 265 10.74 -3.06 12.13
N ARG A 266 10.21 -2.99 13.37
CA ARG A 266 10.17 -1.73 14.14
C ARG A 266 11.57 -1.16 14.37
N THR A 267 12.56 -2.01 14.67
CA THR A 267 13.97 -1.60 14.84
C THR A 267 14.56 -1.04 13.53
N ALA A 268 14.24 -1.64 12.39
CA ALA A 268 14.68 -1.14 11.10
C ALA A 268 14.10 0.24 10.79
N LEU A 269 12.84 0.49 11.16
CA LEU A 269 12.15 1.75 10.94
C LEU A 269 12.56 2.86 11.94
N ASP A 270 13.41 2.57 12.92
CA ASP A 270 13.92 3.57 13.84
C ASP A 270 14.74 4.63 13.09
N PRO A 271 14.35 5.93 13.15
CA PRO A 271 15.08 6.99 12.47
C PRO A 271 16.48 7.25 13.02
N GLU A 272 16.78 6.81 14.25
CA GLU A 272 18.11 6.93 14.87
C GLU A 272 19.06 5.80 14.44
N GLY A 273 18.53 4.70 13.88
CA GLY A 273 19.30 3.61 13.31
C GLY A 273 19.96 3.96 11.97
N GLN A 274 20.70 3.02 11.38
CA GLN A 274 21.35 3.20 10.08
C GLN A 274 20.54 2.62 8.90
N TRP A 275 19.49 1.83 9.17
CA TRP A 275 18.69 1.23 8.12
C TRP A 275 17.91 2.28 7.34
N MET A 276 17.16 3.15 8.02
CA MET A 276 16.37 4.22 7.37
C MET A 276 17.22 5.23 6.61
N PRO A 277 18.35 5.77 7.13
CA PRO A 277 19.26 6.60 6.35
C PRO A 277 19.78 5.91 5.08
N GLY A 278 20.11 4.61 5.15
CA GLY A 278 20.54 3.82 3.99
C GLY A 278 19.46 3.74 2.91
N VAL A 279 18.24 3.36 3.29
CA VAL A 279 17.11 3.23 2.36
C VAL A 279 16.70 4.59 1.78
N LEU A 280 16.64 5.65 2.59
CA LEU A 280 16.32 7.01 2.11
C LEU A 280 17.39 7.53 1.14
N SER A 281 18.69 7.24 1.38
CA SER A 281 19.76 7.59 0.46
C SER A 281 19.63 6.86 -0.87
N ALA A 282 19.33 5.56 -0.86
CA ALA A 282 19.09 4.76 -2.07
C ALA A 282 17.86 5.26 -2.84
N ALA A 283 16.77 5.58 -2.13
CA ALA A 283 15.56 6.13 -2.73
C ALA A 283 15.80 7.50 -3.36
N ASP A 284 16.61 8.36 -2.74
CA ASP A 284 16.96 9.67 -3.28
C ASP A 284 17.85 9.58 -4.52
N ARG A 285 18.79 8.64 -4.55
CA ARG A 285 19.56 8.33 -5.76
C ARG A 285 18.64 7.87 -6.88
N ARG A 286 17.70 6.97 -6.57
CA ARG A 286 16.71 6.50 -7.54
C ARG A 286 15.86 7.66 -8.08
N LEU A 287 15.40 8.55 -7.22
CA LEU A 287 14.65 9.74 -7.63
C LEU A 287 15.47 10.66 -8.53
N THR A 288 16.77 10.79 -8.25
CA THR A 288 17.69 11.55 -9.10
C THR A 288 17.76 10.96 -10.51
N GLU A 289 17.91 9.64 -10.63
CA GLU A 289 17.92 8.96 -11.93
C GLU A 289 16.60 9.14 -12.68
N VAL A 290 15.46 9.00 -11.99
CA VAL A 290 14.15 9.23 -12.60
C VAL A 290 14.03 10.68 -13.11
N ARG A 291 14.54 11.66 -12.36
CA ARG A 291 14.49 13.08 -12.70
C ARG A 291 15.31 13.44 -13.94
N HIS A 292 16.28 12.66 -14.35
CA HIS A 292 16.97 12.86 -15.62
C HIS A 292 16.00 12.77 -16.82
N ALA A 293 15.01 11.88 -16.76
CA ALA A 293 14.01 11.72 -17.82
C ALA A 293 12.68 12.46 -17.51
N VAL A 294 12.36 12.65 -16.23
CA VAL A 294 11.11 13.24 -15.73
C VAL A 294 11.49 14.28 -14.66
N PRO A 295 11.87 15.51 -15.04
CA PRO A 295 12.50 16.50 -14.13
C PRO A 295 11.67 16.87 -12.90
N ASP A 296 10.32 16.81 -13.02
CA ASP A 296 9.38 17.10 -11.95
C ASP A 296 8.96 15.89 -11.13
N ALA A 297 9.56 14.71 -11.35
CA ALA A 297 9.24 13.51 -10.58
C ALA A 297 9.38 13.75 -9.07
N GLY A 298 8.43 13.27 -8.29
CA GLY A 298 8.40 13.40 -6.85
C GLY A 298 8.55 12.07 -6.12
N GLY A 299 9.01 12.15 -4.87
CA GLY A 299 9.08 11.03 -3.95
C GLY A 299 8.07 11.16 -2.80
N LEU A 300 7.62 10.03 -2.25
CA LEU A 300 6.75 9.98 -1.07
C LEU A 300 7.31 8.98 -0.06
N VAL A 301 7.51 9.42 1.17
CA VAL A 301 7.77 8.55 2.33
C VAL A 301 6.48 8.39 3.12
N ILE A 302 6.05 7.15 3.31
CA ILE A 302 4.87 6.79 4.11
C ILE A 302 5.35 6.37 5.48
N ALA A 303 5.15 7.20 6.48
CA ALA A 303 5.59 6.98 7.86
C ALA A 303 4.52 6.29 8.72
N THR A 304 4.93 5.63 9.79
CA THR A 304 4.04 4.98 10.75
C THR A 304 3.20 6.00 11.52
N ASP A 305 3.83 7.06 12.00
CA ASP A 305 3.24 8.09 12.85
C ASP A 305 3.87 9.46 12.60
N GLN A 306 3.38 10.48 13.29
CA GLN A 306 3.83 11.87 13.12
C GLN A 306 5.28 12.08 13.59
N THR A 307 5.72 11.37 14.62
CA THR A 307 7.10 11.47 15.14
C THR A 307 8.09 10.92 14.14
N ALA A 308 7.83 9.73 13.60
CA ALA A 308 8.60 9.12 12.53
C ALA A 308 8.61 10.01 11.27
N ALA A 309 7.46 10.58 10.89
CA ALA A 309 7.37 11.47 9.72
C ALA A 309 8.29 12.69 9.85
N ARG A 310 8.29 13.36 11.01
CA ARG A 310 9.17 14.50 11.25
C ARG A 310 10.65 14.10 11.27
N ALA A 311 10.98 12.95 11.86
CA ALA A 311 12.34 12.43 11.90
C ALA A 311 12.84 12.06 10.49
N TYR A 312 12.03 11.39 9.67
CA TYR A 312 12.38 11.08 8.28
C TYR A 312 12.51 12.34 7.42
N ALA A 313 11.68 13.36 7.66
CA ALA A 313 11.83 14.64 6.99
C ALA A 313 13.17 15.33 7.34
N ALA A 314 13.58 15.29 8.61
CA ALA A 314 14.87 15.80 9.03
C ALA A 314 16.04 14.99 8.44
N LEU A 315 15.91 13.66 8.32
CA LEU A 315 16.88 12.80 7.64
C LEU A 315 17.03 13.19 6.15
N LEU A 316 15.91 13.30 5.44
CA LEU A 316 15.89 13.68 4.02
C LEU A 316 16.51 15.09 3.83
N HIS A 317 16.18 16.04 4.69
CA HIS A 317 16.78 17.38 4.61
C HIS A 317 18.31 17.33 4.77
N ARG A 318 18.82 16.52 5.70
CA ARG A 318 20.28 16.34 5.85
C ARG A 318 20.92 15.64 4.64
N LEU A 319 20.22 14.68 4.02
CA LEU A 319 20.74 13.92 2.88
C LEU A 319 20.74 14.73 1.58
N THR A 320 19.68 15.52 1.34
CA THR A 320 19.44 16.19 0.06
C THR A 320 19.79 17.69 0.07
N GLY A 321 19.85 18.30 1.26
CA GLY A 321 19.92 19.75 1.41
C GLY A 321 18.59 20.49 1.16
N GLU A 322 17.54 19.79 0.69
CA GLU A 322 16.22 20.34 0.44
C GLU A 322 15.25 19.95 1.54
N ALA A 323 14.40 20.89 1.98
CA ALA A 323 13.36 20.59 2.97
C ALA A 323 12.19 19.85 2.31
N PRO A 324 11.84 18.62 2.76
CA PRO A 324 10.68 17.92 2.24
C PRO A 324 9.38 18.57 2.69
N THR A 325 8.33 18.44 1.90
CA THR A 325 6.97 18.79 2.33
C THR A 325 6.48 17.75 3.32
N VAL A 326 6.01 18.18 4.51
CA VAL A 326 5.47 17.28 5.53
C VAL A 326 3.96 17.48 5.63
N VAL A 327 3.21 16.37 5.61
CA VAL A 327 1.75 16.37 5.73
C VAL A 327 1.33 15.40 6.82
N LEU A 328 0.71 15.93 7.86
CA LEU A 328 0.23 15.18 9.02
C LEU A 328 -1.30 15.21 9.06
N SER A 329 -1.90 14.19 9.70
CA SER A 329 -3.36 13.98 9.72
C SER A 329 -4.14 15.18 10.27
N ASP A 330 -3.62 15.82 11.32
CA ASP A 330 -4.33 16.85 12.10
C ASP A 330 -4.05 18.27 11.63
N ASP A 331 -3.22 18.42 10.61
CA ASP A 331 -2.81 19.72 10.13
C ASP A 331 -3.90 20.45 9.36
N LYS A 332 -4.37 21.56 9.90
CA LYS A 332 -5.18 22.54 9.16
C LYS A 332 -4.35 23.02 7.96
N GLY A 333 -4.82 22.74 6.73
CA GLY A 333 -4.08 23.07 5.50
C GLY A 333 -3.28 21.92 4.88
N ALA A 334 -3.44 20.68 5.38
CA ALA A 334 -2.84 19.49 4.78
C ALA A 334 -3.17 19.38 3.28
N SER A 335 -4.44 19.55 2.90
CA SER A 335 -4.89 19.49 1.50
C SER A 335 -4.24 20.55 0.61
N GLU A 336 -4.06 21.76 1.12
CA GLU A 336 -3.40 22.86 0.38
C GLU A 336 -1.92 22.58 0.17
N ARG A 337 -1.21 22.04 1.19
CA ARG A 337 0.20 21.65 1.04
C ARG A 337 0.37 20.50 0.05
N ILE A 338 -0.55 19.53 0.07
CA ILE A 338 -0.55 18.45 -0.91
C ILE A 338 -0.73 19.01 -2.33
N GLN A 339 -1.70 19.92 -2.51
CA GLN A 339 -1.94 20.54 -3.80
C GLN A 339 -0.74 21.38 -4.26
N GLN A 340 -0.13 22.16 -3.38
CA GLN A 340 1.10 22.91 -3.66
C GLN A 340 2.25 21.97 -4.06
N TYR A 341 2.39 20.84 -3.36
CA TYR A 341 3.38 19.83 -3.73
C TYR A 341 3.03 19.19 -5.08
N ALA A 342 1.76 18.88 -5.35
CA ALA A 342 1.32 18.27 -6.61
C ALA A 342 1.58 19.17 -7.82
N ASP A 343 1.38 20.48 -7.67
CA ASP A 343 1.54 21.49 -8.72
C ASP A 343 2.99 22.01 -8.85
N GLY A 344 3.82 21.72 -7.85
CA GLY A 344 5.22 22.16 -7.78
C GLY A 344 6.20 21.10 -8.30
N ASP A 345 7.49 21.38 -8.07
CA ASP A 345 8.62 20.53 -8.41
C ASP A 345 9.37 19.98 -7.19
N GLY A 346 8.84 20.20 -5.98
CA GLY A 346 9.42 19.75 -4.72
C GLY A 346 9.83 18.28 -4.77
N ARG A 347 10.98 17.95 -4.19
CA ARG A 347 11.60 16.63 -4.34
C ARG A 347 10.88 15.55 -3.55
N TRP A 348 10.64 15.78 -2.25
CA TRP A 348 10.08 14.79 -1.34
C TRP A 348 8.82 15.28 -0.62
N LEU A 349 7.85 14.40 -0.50
CA LEU A 349 6.71 14.48 0.39
C LEU A 349 6.88 13.42 1.49
N VAL A 350 6.69 13.80 2.75
CA VAL A 350 6.64 12.86 3.87
C VAL A 350 5.26 12.94 4.49
N ALA A 351 4.62 11.80 4.66
CA ALA A 351 3.24 11.75 5.12
C ALA A 351 2.99 10.57 6.05
N VAL A 352 2.06 10.75 6.98
CA VAL A 352 1.52 9.68 7.82
C VAL A 352 0.39 8.98 7.06
N ARG A 353 0.00 7.79 7.49
CA ARG A 353 -1.01 6.89 6.93
C ARG A 353 -2.19 7.55 6.20
N MET A 354 -2.74 8.65 6.71
CA MET A 354 -3.95 9.29 6.16
C MET A 354 -3.78 9.89 4.75
N VAL A 355 -2.55 10.07 4.27
CA VAL A 355 -2.31 10.44 2.87
C VAL A 355 -2.61 9.28 1.92
N SER A 356 -2.91 8.09 2.46
CA SER A 356 -3.42 6.96 1.65
C SER A 356 -4.78 7.27 1.02
N GLU A 357 -5.59 8.18 1.57
CA GLU A 357 -6.93 8.50 1.07
C GLU A 357 -7.02 9.93 0.50
N GLY A 358 -7.42 10.05 -0.76
CA GLY A 358 -7.79 11.34 -1.35
C GLY A 358 -6.66 12.20 -1.91
N VAL A 359 -5.40 11.80 -1.79
CA VAL A 359 -4.27 12.54 -2.36
C VAL A 359 -3.95 12.06 -3.76
N ASP A 360 -4.21 12.89 -4.74
CA ASP A 360 -3.82 12.65 -6.13
C ASP A 360 -2.59 13.49 -6.49
N VAL A 361 -1.42 12.87 -6.45
CA VAL A 361 -0.15 13.49 -6.89
C VAL A 361 0.43 12.66 -8.04
N PRO A 362 0.04 12.93 -9.29
CA PRO A 362 0.42 12.10 -10.44
C PRO A 362 1.92 12.04 -10.71
N ARG A 363 2.70 12.99 -10.20
CA ARG A 363 4.16 13.05 -10.39
C ARG A 363 4.97 12.17 -9.43
N LEU A 364 4.33 11.49 -8.48
CA LEU A 364 5.01 10.54 -7.59
C LEU A 364 5.60 9.38 -8.39
N ALA A 365 6.90 9.17 -8.32
CA ALA A 365 7.63 8.15 -9.06
C ALA A 365 8.48 7.24 -8.16
N VAL A 366 8.83 7.71 -6.96
CA VAL A 366 9.60 6.93 -5.98
C VAL A 366 8.86 6.93 -4.65
N GLY A 367 8.69 5.76 -4.06
CA GLY A 367 8.05 5.57 -2.77
C GLY A 367 8.96 4.90 -1.77
N VAL A 368 8.81 5.24 -0.48
CA VAL A 368 9.44 4.53 0.63
C VAL A 368 8.34 4.09 1.59
N TYR A 369 8.16 2.78 1.73
CA TYR A 369 7.20 2.18 2.64
C TYR A 369 7.81 2.07 4.04
N ALA A 370 7.82 3.18 4.75
CA ALA A 370 8.43 3.34 6.08
C ALA A 370 7.40 3.21 7.21
N THR A 371 6.53 2.21 7.11
CA THR A 371 5.48 1.92 8.09
C THR A 371 5.45 0.44 8.44
N SER A 372 5.01 0.11 9.64
CA SER A 372 4.81 -1.26 10.12
C SER A 372 3.44 -1.85 9.76
N SER A 373 2.61 -1.12 9.00
CA SER A 373 1.32 -1.64 8.53
C SER A 373 1.52 -2.76 7.51
N SER A 374 0.84 -3.88 7.68
CA SER A 374 0.88 -5.04 6.77
C SER A 374 -0.48 -5.45 6.23
N THR A 375 -1.49 -4.59 6.39
CA THR A 375 -2.83 -4.92 5.86
C THR A 375 -2.86 -4.82 4.32
N PRO A 376 -3.48 -5.79 3.63
CA PRO A 376 -3.57 -5.81 2.16
C PRO A 376 -4.20 -4.53 1.60
N LEU A 377 -5.24 -4.03 2.26
CA LEU A 377 -5.94 -2.81 1.85
C LEU A 377 -5.02 -1.59 1.91
N PHE A 378 -4.35 -1.36 3.05
CA PHE A 378 -3.44 -0.23 3.21
C PHE A 378 -2.28 -0.29 2.21
N PHE A 379 -1.69 -1.48 2.02
CA PHE A 379 -0.61 -1.67 1.05
C PHE A 379 -1.08 -1.33 -0.37
N ALA A 380 -2.22 -1.87 -0.81
CA ALA A 380 -2.76 -1.61 -2.13
C ALA A 380 -3.11 -0.12 -2.34
N GLN A 381 -3.65 0.56 -1.34
CA GLN A 381 -3.91 2.00 -1.37
C GLN A 381 -2.61 2.82 -1.46
N ALA A 382 -1.60 2.47 -0.67
CA ALA A 382 -0.30 3.11 -0.67
C ALA A 382 0.39 2.98 -2.04
N ILE A 383 0.46 1.75 -2.59
CA ILE A 383 1.05 1.49 -3.90
C ILE A 383 0.22 2.12 -5.03
N GLY A 384 -1.10 2.14 -4.89
CA GLY A 384 -2.03 2.77 -5.82
C GLY A 384 -1.75 4.26 -6.11
N ARG A 385 -0.98 4.95 -5.25
CA ARG A 385 -0.52 6.33 -5.48
C ARG A 385 0.55 6.43 -6.58
N PHE A 386 1.27 5.36 -6.79
CA PHE A 386 2.40 5.31 -7.71
C PHE A 386 2.07 4.70 -9.08
N VAL A 387 0.93 4.04 -9.23
CA VAL A 387 0.58 3.34 -10.48
C VAL A 387 0.13 4.28 -11.61
N ARG A 388 -0.17 5.54 -11.32
CA ARG A 388 -0.67 6.49 -12.33
C ARG A 388 0.43 6.89 -13.30
N ALA A 389 0.21 6.65 -14.58
CA ALA A 389 1.08 7.14 -15.64
C ALA A 389 0.58 8.52 -16.13
N ARG A 390 1.48 9.49 -16.23
CA ARG A 390 1.25 10.78 -16.90
C ARG A 390 1.66 10.71 -18.37
N ARG A 391 2.70 9.90 -18.64
CA ARG A 391 3.25 9.64 -19.96
C ARG A 391 3.49 8.15 -20.12
N ARG A 392 3.43 7.70 -21.36
CA ARG A 392 3.75 6.31 -21.69
C ARG A 392 5.20 5.99 -21.31
N GLY A 393 5.41 4.81 -20.74
CA GLY A 393 6.72 4.31 -20.34
C GLY A 393 7.24 4.84 -19.00
N GLU A 394 6.54 5.74 -18.29
CA GLU A 394 6.95 6.10 -16.92
C GLU A 394 6.96 4.86 -16.03
N THR A 395 7.98 4.72 -15.18
CA THR A 395 8.08 3.67 -14.16
C THR A 395 7.96 4.24 -12.76
N ALA A 396 7.51 3.45 -11.79
CA ALA A 396 7.60 3.78 -10.38
C ALA A 396 8.51 2.79 -9.65
N SER A 397 9.17 3.24 -8.59
CA SER A 397 10.02 2.40 -7.75
C SER A 397 9.64 2.57 -6.29
N ILE A 398 9.30 1.47 -5.63
CA ILE A 398 8.85 1.48 -4.23
C ILE A 398 9.85 0.72 -3.39
N PHE A 399 10.44 1.41 -2.42
CA PHE A 399 11.36 0.83 -1.46
C PHE A 399 10.57 0.20 -0.32
N ILE A 400 10.72 -1.10 -0.12
CA ILE A 400 9.99 -1.88 0.87
C ILE A 400 10.94 -2.65 1.78
N PRO A 401 10.61 -2.85 3.07
CA PRO A 401 11.36 -3.78 3.91
C PRO A 401 11.15 -5.22 3.43
N SER A 402 12.23 -6.00 3.44
CA SER A 402 12.21 -7.42 3.02
C SER A 402 11.64 -8.30 4.14
N VAL A 403 10.39 -8.02 4.55
CA VAL A 403 9.67 -8.82 5.57
C VAL A 403 8.58 -9.66 4.89
N PRO A 404 8.37 -10.91 5.35
CA PRO A 404 7.45 -11.85 4.68
C PRO A 404 6.06 -11.29 4.39
N PRO A 405 5.38 -10.57 5.31
CA PRO A 405 4.06 -10.01 5.02
C PRO A 405 4.07 -9.03 3.84
N ILE A 406 5.02 -8.10 3.81
CA ILE A 406 5.11 -7.09 2.74
C ILE A 406 5.54 -7.71 1.41
N MET A 407 6.49 -8.66 1.46
CA MET A 407 6.92 -9.39 0.26
C MET A 407 5.77 -10.20 -0.35
N GLY A 408 4.93 -10.81 0.49
CA GLY A 408 3.70 -11.49 0.06
C GLY A 408 2.75 -10.54 -0.66
N LEU A 409 2.46 -9.37 -0.06
CA LEU A 409 1.58 -8.36 -0.64
C LEU A 409 2.13 -7.79 -1.96
N ALA A 410 3.45 -7.57 -2.06
CA ALA A 410 4.08 -7.11 -3.29
C ALA A 410 3.97 -8.14 -4.42
N ASN A 411 4.15 -9.44 -4.12
CA ASN A 411 3.98 -10.54 -5.08
C ASN A 411 2.52 -10.74 -5.51
N GLU A 412 1.58 -10.37 -4.66
CA GLU A 412 0.14 -10.58 -4.90
C GLU A 412 -0.57 -9.35 -5.49
N LEU A 413 0.12 -8.21 -5.62
CA LEU A 413 -0.46 -6.97 -6.12
C LEU A 413 -1.19 -7.13 -7.46
N GLU A 414 -0.72 -8.04 -8.29
CA GLU A 414 -1.22 -8.26 -9.66
C GLU A 414 -2.34 -9.30 -9.74
N ARG A 415 -2.58 -10.03 -8.65
CA ARG A 415 -3.68 -10.98 -8.58
C ARG A 415 -4.97 -10.26 -8.25
N GLU A 416 -5.96 -10.47 -9.09
CA GLU A 416 -7.32 -10.05 -8.77
C GLU A 416 -7.80 -10.86 -7.57
N ARG A 417 -8.21 -10.18 -6.50
CA ARG A 417 -8.76 -10.80 -5.29
C ARG A 417 -10.16 -10.27 -5.04
N ASP A 418 -11.04 -11.21 -4.74
CA ASP A 418 -12.38 -10.92 -4.29
C ASP A 418 -12.45 -10.92 -2.75
N HIS A 419 -13.34 -10.09 -2.19
CA HIS A 419 -13.59 -10.07 -0.76
C HIS A 419 -14.30 -11.35 -0.33
N ALA A 420 -13.76 -12.05 0.67
CA ALA A 420 -14.31 -13.29 1.21
C ALA A 420 -14.87 -13.07 2.62
N LEU A 421 -16.12 -13.53 2.88
CA LEU A 421 -16.79 -13.38 4.16
C LEU A 421 -16.39 -14.46 5.18
N ASP A 422 -16.08 -15.67 4.72
CA ASP A 422 -15.91 -16.85 5.56
C ASP A 422 -14.42 -17.27 5.68
N ARG A 423 -13.47 -16.40 5.33
CA ARG A 423 -12.08 -16.64 5.70
C ARG A 423 -11.94 -16.50 7.21
N GLU A 424 -11.48 -17.56 7.88
CA GLU A 424 -10.91 -17.41 9.21
C GLU A 424 -9.76 -16.39 9.06
N GLY A 425 -9.99 -15.18 9.58
CA GLY A 425 -8.94 -14.17 9.64
C GLY A 425 -7.75 -14.83 10.33
N SER A 426 -6.57 -14.82 9.70
CA SER A 426 -5.37 -15.14 10.44
C SER A 426 -5.37 -14.15 11.60
N GLY A 427 -5.15 -14.62 12.84
CA GLY A 427 -5.23 -13.78 14.04
C GLY A 427 -4.34 -12.53 13.95
N ASP A 428 -3.50 -12.45 12.94
CA ASP A 428 -2.65 -11.35 12.49
C ASP A 428 -3.39 -10.14 11.91
N GLU A 429 -4.43 -10.36 11.10
CA GLU A 429 -5.20 -9.26 10.50
C GLU A 429 -6.03 -8.55 11.56
N LEU A 430 -6.59 -9.28 12.52
CA LEU A 430 -7.35 -8.72 13.64
C LEU A 430 -6.45 -7.94 14.60
N LEU A 431 -5.24 -8.44 14.90
CA LEU A 431 -4.27 -7.73 15.74
C LEU A 431 -3.70 -6.48 15.06
N ALA A 432 -3.53 -6.50 13.75
CA ALA A 432 -3.10 -5.33 12.99
C ALA A 432 -4.19 -4.24 12.94
N ASP A 433 -5.47 -4.62 12.85
CA ASP A 433 -6.60 -3.68 12.87
C ASP A 433 -6.85 -3.11 14.28
N ASP A 434 -6.72 -3.90 15.34
CA ASP A 434 -6.81 -3.42 16.72
C ASP A 434 -5.65 -2.49 17.08
N LEU A 435 -4.43 -2.80 16.63
CA LEU A 435 -3.28 -1.89 16.74
C LEU A 435 -3.44 -0.63 15.90
N LEU A 436 -4.16 -0.72 14.77
CA LEU A 436 -4.53 0.44 13.94
C LEU A 436 -5.55 1.33 14.64
N ARG A 437 -6.58 0.73 15.26
CA ARG A 437 -7.61 1.45 16.05
C ARG A 437 -7.04 2.04 17.33
N GLU A 438 -6.15 1.33 18.02
CA GLU A 438 -5.45 1.85 19.20
C GLU A 438 -4.52 3.01 18.83
N ALA A 439 -3.86 2.98 17.67
CA ALA A 439 -3.06 4.10 17.18
C ALA A 439 -3.93 5.31 16.78
N GLU A 440 -5.13 5.10 16.25
CA GLU A 440 -6.09 6.18 15.94
C GLU A 440 -6.71 6.78 17.22
N THR A 441 -7.00 5.97 18.23
CA THR A 441 -7.52 6.44 19.52
C THR A 441 -6.41 6.87 20.48
N GLY A 442 -5.19 6.38 20.32
CA GLY A 442 -4.03 6.65 21.16
C GLY A 442 -3.32 7.98 20.92
N GLU A 443 -3.64 8.69 19.82
CA GLU A 443 -3.07 10.02 19.57
C GLU A 443 -3.41 11.06 20.65
N SER A 444 -4.47 10.83 21.44
CA SER A 444 -4.85 11.68 22.58
C SER A 444 -4.37 11.14 23.95
N ALA A 445 -3.86 9.91 24.02
CA ALA A 445 -3.46 9.24 25.26
C ALA A 445 -1.97 8.83 25.31
N SER A 446 -1.20 9.15 24.27
CA SER A 446 0.16 8.64 24.05
C SER A 446 1.21 9.16 25.05
N ASP A 447 0.95 10.26 25.75
CA ASP A 447 1.91 10.80 26.72
C ASP A 447 1.94 10.06 28.09
N ALA A 448 0.97 9.17 28.35
CA ALA A 448 0.85 8.51 29.66
C ALA A 448 1.22 7.01 29.66
N LEU A 449 1.31 6.35 28.51
CA LEU A 449 1.55 4.90 28.39
C LEU A 449 2.91 4.50 27.84
N THR A 450 3.76 5.46 27.47
CA THR A 450 5.08 5.21 26.86
C THR A 450 6.13 4.71 27.87
N GLU A 451 5.84 4.72 29.16
CA GLU A 451 6.82 4.32 30.20
C GLU A 451 6.85 2.81 30.52
N THR A 452 5.93 1.98 30.00
CA THR A 452 5.79 0.61 30.52
C THR A 452 6.41 -0.50 29.65
N TYR A 453 6.80 -0.22 28.41
CA TYR A 453 7.44 -1.20 27.51
C TYR A 453 8.60 -0.57 26.74
N ALA A 454 9.67 -0.26 27.42
CA ALA A 454 10.89 0.29 26.81
C ALA A 454 11.66 -0.79 26.03
N PHE A 455 11.20 -1.07 24.82
CA PHE A 455 11.99 -1.65 23.75
C PHE A 455 13.01 -0.61 23.30
N ALA A 456 14.28 -0.97 23.24
CA ALA A 456 15.35 -0.08 22.79
C ALA A 456 15.99 -0.65 21.52
N ALA A 457 15.86 0.04 20.40
CA ALA A 457 16.68 -0.21 19.22
C ALA A 457 18.16 0.05 19.55
N LEU A 458 19.05 -0.85 19.18
CA LEU A 458 20.48 -0.72 19.45
C LEU A 458 21.26 -0.42 18.17
N GLU A 459 20.96 -1.16 17.10
CA GLU A 459 21.67 -1.05 15.81
C GLU A 459 20.77 -1.56 14.69
N SER A 460 20.84 -0.89 13.54
CA SER A 460 20.22 -1.39 12.32
C SER A 460 21.07 -1.01 11.11
N GLN A 461 21.25 -1.91 10.17
CA GLN A 461 22.01 -1.69 8.95
C GLN A 461 21.21 -2.19 7.76
N ALA A 462 21.01 -1.33 6.75
CA ALA A 462 20.30 -1.67 5.53
C ALA A 462 21.22 -2.45 4.57
N GLN A 463 20.60 -3.38 3.86
CA GLN A 463 21.21 -4.13 2.78
C GLN A 463 20.21 -4.27 1.64
N PHE A 464 20.60 -3.94 0.40
CA PHE A 464 19.80 -4.25 -0.77
C PHE A 464 19.58 -5.78 -0.84
N ASP A 465 18.34 -6.22 -1.05
CA ASP A 465 18.02 -7.64 -1.15
C ASP A 465 17.75 -8.04 -2.61
N LYS A 466 16.72 -7.47 -3.19
CA LYS A 466 16.29 -7.79 -4.56
C LYS A 466 15.31 -6.76 -5.12
N VAL A 467 15.01 -6.88 -6.40
CA VAL A 467 13.91 -6.18 -7.06
C VAL A 467 12.82 -7.20 -7.42
N LEU A 468 11.57 -6.89 -7.06
CA LEU A 468 10.40 -7.64 -7.53
C LEU A 468 9.73 -6.85 -8.66
N TYR A 469 9.41 -7.57 -9.72
CA TYR A 469 8.65 -7.05 -10.83
C TYR A 469 7.85 -8.20 -11.48
N GLU A 470 6.56 -8.04 -11.63
CA GLU A 470 5.62 -9.05 -12.18
C GLU A 470 5.76 -10.43 -11.51
N GLY A 471 5.88 -10.45 -10.17
CA GLY A 471 6.04 -11.68 -9.40
C GLY A 471 7.39 -12.39 -9.60
N VAL A 472 8.34 -11.80 -10.34
CA VAL A 472 9.68 -12.32 -10.57
C VAL A 472 10.70 -11.53 -9.73
N GLU A 473 11.63 -12.26 -9.13
CA GLU A 473 12.71 -11.68 -8.32
C GLU A 473 13.99 -11.51 -9.15
N PHE A 474 14.62 -10.34 -9.05
CA PHE A 474 15.87 -9.99 -9.71
C PHE A 474 16.85 -9.42 -8.69
N GLY A 475 18.10 -9.84 -8.77
CA GLY A 475 19.16 -9.36 -7.90
C GLY A 475 19.48 -10.32 -6.76
N GLN A 476 20.56 -10.01 -6.05
CA GLN A 476 21.04 -10.69 -4.85
C GLN A 476 21.46 -9.64 -3.83
N GLN A 477 21.54 -10.04 -2.58
CA GLN A 477 21.96 -9.18 -1.48
C GLN A 477 23.26 -8.44 -1.77
N ALA A 478 23.25 -7.14 -1.51
CA ALA A 478 24.39 -6.27 -1.74
C ALA A 478 24.40 -5.14 -0.69
N GLU A 479 25.57 -4.61 -0.38
CA GLU A 479 25.69 -3.46 0.51
C GLU A 479 25.09 -2.21 -0.11
N VAL A 480 24.52 -1.35 0.72
CA VAL A 480 24.02 -0.04 0.28
C VAL A 480 25.18 0.80 -0.24
N GLY A 481 25.04 1.37 -1.43
CA GLY A 481 26.09 2.12 -2.13
C GLY A 481 27.04 1.28 -2.98
N SER A 482 26.89 -0.05 -2.99
CA SER A 482 27.68 -0.93 -3.85
C SER A 482 27.33 -0.79 -5.33
N LEU A 483 28.24 -1.24 -6.21
CA LEU A 483 27.98 -1.25 -7.66
C LEU A 483 26.81 -2.16 -8.03
N GLU A 484 26.62 -3.22 -7.28
CA GLU A 484 25.53 -4.18 -7.45
C GLU A 484 24.15 -3.53 -7.18
N GLU A 485 24.02 -2.75 -6.12
CA GLU A 485 22.80 -1.96 -5.84
C GLU A 485 22.63 -0.86 -6.89
N LEU A 486 23.69 -0.11 -7.19
CA LEU A 486 23.65 1.00 -8.16
C LEU A 486 23.22 0.54 -9.55
N ASP A 487 23.53 -0.66 -9.96
CA ASP A 487 23.06 -1.23 -11.22
C ASP A 487 21.51 -1.27 -11.26
N PHE A 488 20.82 -1.54 -10.14
CA PHE A 488 19.37 -1.53 -10.07
C PHE A 488 18.78 -0.13 -9.82
N LEU A 489 19.43 0.70 -9.04
CA LEU A 489 18.99 2.09 -8.83
C LEU A 489 19.08 2.94 -10.09
N GLY A 490 20.09 2.70 -10.94
CA GLY A 490 20.32 3.39 -12.21
C GLY A 490 19.44 2.91 -13.39
N LEU A 491 18.26 2.33 -13.13
CA LEU A 491 17.28 2.05 -14.18
C LEU A 491 16.71 3.35 -14.73
N PRO A 492 16.52 3.50 -16.07
CA PRO A 492 15.86 4.67 -16.63
C PRO A 492 14.47 4.89 -16.05
N GLY A 493 14.06 6.15 -15.89
CA GLY A 493 12.73 6.52 -15.39
C GLY A 493 11.60 6.31 -16.42
N ILE A 494 11.96 6.08 -17.68
CA ILE A 494 11.03 5.83 -18.79
C ILE A 494 11.42 4.51 -19.46
N LEU A 495 10.56 3.50 -19.32
CA LEU A 495 10.72 2.15 -19.88
C LEU A 495 9.35 1.54 -20.12
N GLU A 496 9.14 0.94 -21.28
CA GLU A 496 7.98 0.07 -21.52
C GLU A 496 8.10 -1.22 -20.68
N PRO A 497 6.98 -1.89 -20.30
CA PRO A 497 7.01 -3.08 -19.44
C PRO A 497 7.99 -4.17 -19.92
N ASP A 498 8.00 -4.49 -21.20
CA ASP A 498 8.92 -5.48 -21.78
C ASP A 498 10.39 -5.08 -21.62
N GLN A 499 10.70 -3.78 -21.77
CA GLN A 499 12.05 -3.25 -21.59
C GLN A 499 12.50 -3.32 -20.14
N VAL A 500 11.58 -3.13 -19.18
CA VAL A 500 11.86 -3.29 -17.74
C VAL A 500 12.32 -4.72 -17.47
N HIS A 501 11.60 -5.71 -17.98
CA HIS A 501 11.91 -7.13 -17.78
C HIS A 501 13.27 -7.52 -18.37
N GLU A 502 13.53 -7.11 -19.61
CA GLU A 502 14.79 -7.38 -20.30
C GLU A 502 15.98 -6.74 -19.56
N LEU A 503 15.82 -5.48 -19.13
CA LEU A 503 16.87 -4.74 -18.45
C LEU A 503 17.16 -5.31 -17.06
N LEU A 504 16.14 -5.67 -16.27
CA LEU A 504 16.30 -6.33 -14.97
C LEU A 504 17.02 -7.67 -15.13
N ARG A 505 16.64 -8.49 -16.12
CA ARG A 505 17.30 -9.75 -16.41
C ARG A 505 18.77 -9.57 -16.79
N SER A 506 19.07 -8.58 -17.64
CA SER A 506 20.45 -8.27 -18.03
C SER A 506 21.30 -7.84 -16.83
N ARG A 507 20.75 -6.98 -15.94
CA ARG A 507 21.47 -6.53 -14.73
C ARG A 507 21.67 -7.64 -13.73
N TYR A 508 20.68 -8.51 -13.53
CA TYR A 508 20.83 -9.70 -12.70
C TYR A 508 21.91 -10.64 -13.22
N GLN A 509 21.94 -10.90 -14.53
CA GLN A 509 23.01 -11.72 -15.14
C GLN A 509 24.39 -11.09 -14.94
N ARG A 510 24.51 -9.77 -15.04
CA ARG A 510 25.77 -9.05 -14.79
C ARG A 510 26.22 -9.20 -13.34
N GLN A 511 25.30 -9.05 -12.39
CA GLN A 511 25.58 -9.26 -10.98
C GLN A 511 26.06 -10.69 -10.72
N MET A 512 25.39 -11.69 -11.28
CA MET A 512 25.78 -13.11 -11.15
C MET A 512 27.19 -13.37 -11.68
N ARG A 513 27.57 -12.78 -12.82
CA ARG A 513 28.94 -12.91 -13.35
C ARG A 513 29.97 -12.30 -12.40
N ARG A 514 29.73 -11.09 -11.88
CA ARG A 514 30.63 -10.44 -10.90
C ARG A 514 30.80 -11.28 -9.63
N VAL A 515 29.69 -11.85 -9.11
CA VAL A 515 29.76 -12.73 -7.93
C VAL A 515 30.54 -14.01 -8.22
N ALA A 516 30.41 -14.58 -9.42
CA ALA A 516 31.15 -15.77 -9.82
C ALA A 516 32.66 -15.51 -9.97
N GLU A 517 33.04 -14.29 -10.37
CA GLU A 517 34.43 -13.85 -10.53
C GLU A 517 35.15 -13.51 -9.21
N ARG A 518 34.38 -13.31 -8.10
CA ARG A 518 34.97 -13.04 -6.77
C ARG A 518 35.68 -14.27 -6.22
N PRO A 519 36.89 -14.12 -5.67
CA PRO A 519 37.60 -15.23 -5.04
C PRO A 519 36.79 -15.79 -3.85
N PRO A 520 36.91 -17.11 -3.56
CA PRO A 520 36.12 -17.75 -2.49
C PRO A 520 36.28 -17.13 -1.11
N SER A 521 37.39 -16.45 -0.83
CA SER A 521 37.67 -15.73 0.42
C SER A 521 36.89 -14.43 0.59
N GLU A 522 36.35 -13.85 -0.49
CA GLU A 522 35.55 -12.60 -0.48
C GLU A 522 34.07 -12.87 -0.66
N ARG A 523 33.63 -14.13 -0.76
CA ARG A 523 32.22 -14.48 -0.76
C ARG A 523 31.67 -14.23 0.62
N GLN A 524 30.57 -13.48 0.70
CA GLN A 524 29.89 -13.20 1.96
C GLN A 524 29.70 -14.51 2.76
N PRO A 525 29.93 -14.48 4.09
CA PRO A 525 29.62 -15.64 4.93
C PRO A 525 28.16 -16.02 4.75
N ALA A 526 27.87 -17.32 4.90
CA ALA A 526 26.49 -17.81 4.82
C ALA A 526 25.57 -16.95 5.70
N PRO A 527 24.37 -16.58 5.23
CA PRO A 527 23.48 -15.70 5.97
C PRO A 527 23.34 -16.15 7.42
N LEU A 528 23.37 -15.20 8.36
CA LEU A 528 23.24 -15.44 9.80
C LEU A 528 22.07 -16.38 10.13
N TYR A 529 21.01 -16.31 9.34
CA TYR A 529 19.85 -17.18 9.42
C TYR A 529 20.13 -18.67 9.17
N ARG A 530 20.93 -19.02 8.15
CA ARG A 530 21.29 -20.44 7.95
C ARG A 530 22.02 -20.94 9.19
N THR A 531 22.93 -20.15 9.70
CA THR A 531 23.65 -20.45 10.93
C THR A 531 22.72 -20.54 12.13
N LEU A 532 21.78 -19.62 12.32
CA LEU A 532 20.78 -19.66 13.39
C LEU A 532 19.82 -20.85 13.25
N LYS A 533 19.30 -21.09 12.03
CA LYS A 533 18.43 -22.24 11.76
C LYS A 533 19.15 -23.55 11.98
N GLU A 534 20.37 -23.66 11.51
CA GLU A 534 21.22 -24.85 11.71
C GLU A 534 21.51 -25.06 13.19
N GLN A 535 21.86 -24.01 13.93
CA GLN A 535 22.10 -24.08 15.37
C GLN A 535 20.84 -24.43 16.15
N ARG A 536 19.68 -23.85 15.82
CA ARG A 536 18.39 -24.22 16.42
C ARG A 536 18.02 -25.68 16.15
N THR A 537 18.23 -26.14 14.93
CA THR A 537 18.00 -27.54 14.55
C THR A 537 18.94 -28.47 15.30
N LEU A 538 20.22 -28.12 15.37
CA LEU A 538 21.22 -28.89 16.11
C LEU A 538 20.92 -28.91 17.62
N LEU A 539 20.56 -27.76 18.22
CA LEU A 539 20.19 -27.67 19.61
C LEU A 539 18.96 -28.55 19.92
N ASN A 540 17.91 -28.47 19.09
CA ASN A 540 16.70 -29.28 19.27
C ASN A 540 16.99 -30.79 19.13
N SER A 541 17.88 -31.17 18.21
CA SER A 541 18.34 -32.57 18.04
C SER A 541 19.08 -33.05 19.30
N LEU A 542 19.97 -32.23 19.85
CA LEU A 542 20.70 -32.53 21.08
C LEU A 542 19.80 -32.59 22.30
N VAL A 543 18.79 -31.70 22.40
CA VAL A 543 17.76 -31.74 23.44
C VAL A 543 16.95 -33.03 23.34
N GLY A 544 16.55 -33.44 22.12
CA GLY A 544 15.84 -34.69 21.90
C GLY A 544 16.64 -35.92 22.31
N LEU A 545 17.94 -35.92 21.99
CA LEU A 545 18.85 -37.01 22.38
C LEU A 545 19.03 -37.07 23.92
N ARG A 546 19.26 -35.91 24.59
CA ARG A 546 19.37 -35.85 26.05
C ARG A 546 18.06 -36.26 26.75
N ALA A 547 16.91 -35.81 26.24
CA ALA A 547 15.61 -36.20 26.75
C ALA A 547 15.42 -37.72 26.73
N LYS A 548 15.82 -38.38 25.64
CA LYS A 548 15.82 -39.87 25.53
C LYS A 548 16.79 -40.53 26.52
N LEU A 549 18.00 -40.01 26.69
CA LEU A 549 19.00 -40.56 27.60
C LEU A 549 18.62 -40.39 29.09
N THR A 550 17.96 -39.30 29.45
CA THR A 550 17.63 -38.98 30.85
C THR A 550 16.20 -39.31 31.22
N GLY A 551 15.32 -39.64 30.27
CA GLY A 551 13.89 -39.85 30.49
C GLY A 551 13.12 -38.57 30.80
N GLN A 552 13.73 -37.41 30.64
CA GLN A 552 13.09 -36.11 30.95
C GLN A 552 12.32 -35.54 29.75
N PRO A 553 11.21 -34.82 29.99
CA PRO A 553 10.51 -34.10 28.91
C PRO A 553 11.39 -33.03 28.28
N HIS A 554 11.25 -32.77 26.95
CA HIS A 554 12.00 -31.76 26.21
C HIS A 554 11.91 -30.36 26.87
N GLY A 555 10.74 -29.98 27.38
CA GLY A 555 10.54 -28.71 28.07
C GLY A 555 11.39 -28.54 29.32
N HIS A 556 11.67 -29.63 30.04
CA HIS A 556 12.53 -29.63 31.22
C HIS A 556 14.01 -29.39 30.86
N VAL A 557 14.49 -30.01 29.79
CA VAL A 557 15.85 -29.80 29.26
C VAL A 557 16.02 -28.36 28.80
N HIS A 558 15.05 -27.79 28.10
CA HIS A 558 15.10 -26.37 27.70
C HIS A 558 15.07 -25.40 28.91
N ALA A 559 14.31 -25.72 29.97
CA ALA A 559 14.28 -24.94 31.19
C ALA A 559 15.63 -24.99 31.93
N GLU A 560 16.27 -26.17 31.97
CA GLU A 560 17.61 -26.35 32.53
C GLU A 560 18.65 -25.52 31.76
N LEU A 561 18.61 -25.55 30.42
CA LEU A 561 19.49 -24.76 29.57
C LEU A 561 19.35 -23.27 29.80
N ARG A 562 18.13 -22.76 29.95
CA ARG A 562 17.89 -21.35 30.27
C ARG A 562 18.42 -20.97 31.65
N ARG A 563 18.24 -21.86 32.64
CA ARG A 563 18.72 -21.61 33.99
C ARG A 563 20.26 -21.57 34.08
N VAL A 564 20.94 -22.43 33.30
CA VAL A 564 22.41 -22.58 33.40
C VAL A 564 23.14 -21.65 32.42
N CYS A 565 22.68 -21.56 31.17
CA CYS A 565 23.34 -20.74 30.15
C CYS A 565 22.72 -19.34 29.99
N GLY A 566 21.57 -19.08 30.66
CA GLY A 566 20.84 -17.83 30.53
C GLY A 566 20.12 -17.65 29.19
N GLY A 567 19.58 -16.43 29.01
CA GLY A 567 18.99 -15.98 27.76
C GLY A 567 17.53 -16.41 27.51
N PRO A 568 16.90 -15.90 26.44
CA PRO A 568 15.48 -16.06 26.13
C PRO A 568 15.15 -17.47 25.62
N ALA A 569 13.90 -17.70 25.20
CA ALA A 569 13.49 -18.94 24.53
C ALA A 569 14.31 -19.19 23.26
N VAL A 570 14.39 -20.45 22.80
CA VAL A 570 15.23 -20.85 21.65
C VAL A 570 14.93 -20.05 20.37
N GLY A 571 13.65 -19.70 20.15
CA GLY A 571 13.24 -18.88 19.02
C GLY A 571 13.76 -17.45 19.05
N GLN A 572 14.14 -16.96 20.24
CA GLN A 572 14.59 -15.58 20.49
C GLN A 572 16.07 -15.50 20.87
N ALA A 573 16.79 -16.64 20.93
CA ALA A 573 18.18 -16.70 21.36
C ALA A 573 19.14 -16.27 20.23
N SER A 574 20.18 -15.50 20.59
CA SER A 574 21.25 -15.13 19.68
C SER A 574 22.13 -16.34 19.30
N VAL A 575 22.94 -16.21 18.23
CA VAL A 575 23.93 -17.24 17.80
C VAL A 575 24.83 -17.63 18.96
N ALA A 576 25.35 -16.66 19.71
CA ALA A 576 26.24 -16.90 20.85
C ALA A 576 25.53 -17.67 21.98
N GLN A 577 24.27 -17.34 22.27
CA GLN A 577 23.47 -18.03 23.29
C GLN A 577 23.11 -19.47 22.87
N LEU A 578 22.77 -19.68 21.60
CA LEU A 578 22.51 -21.02 21.05
C LEU A 578 23.79 -21.87 21.11
N GLN A 579 24.93 -21.30 20.71
CA GLN A 579 26.22 -21.98 20.76
C GLN A 579 26.60 -22.38 22.20
N SER A 580 26.43 -21.46 23.16
CA SER A 580 26.67 -21.74 24.57
C SER A 580 25.84 -22.93 25.08
N ARG A 581 24.56 -23.01 24.70
CA ARG A 581 23.65 -24.12 25.05
C ARG A 581 24.04 -25.44 24.35
N ILE A 582 24.46 -25.38 23.09
CA ILE A 582 24.96 -26.53 22.34
C ILE A 582 26.21 -27.08 23.01
N ASP A 583 27.17 -26.21 23.36
CA ASP A 583 28.42 -26.62 24.00
C ASP A 583 28.19 -27.17 25.41
N PHE A 584 27.24 -26.63 26.14
CA PHE A 584 26.85 -27.16 27.44
C PHE A 584 26.27 -28.58 27.30
N LEU A 585 25.32 -28.81 26.37
CA LEU A 585 24.76 -30.15 26.13
C LEU A 585 25.80 -31.13 25.69
N ARG A 586 26.71 -30.75 24.78
CA ARG A 586 27.80 -31.62 24.33
C ARG A 586 28.71 -32.05 25.48
N ARG A 587 29.08 -31.09 26.35
CA ARG A 587 29.89 -31.40 27.54
C ARG A 587 29.19 -32.35 28.51
N GLN A 588 27.92 -32.13 28.74
CA GLN A 588 27.08 -32.97 29.62
C GLN A 588 26.92 -34.40 29.04
N MET A 589 26.76 -34.52 27.74
CA MET A 589 26.65 -35.84 27.07
C MET A 589 27.98 -36.58 27.02
N ALA A 590 29.10 -35.87 26.89
CA ALA A 590 30.42 -36.46 26.98
C ALA A 590 30.76 -36.92 28.41
N ALA A 591 30.30 -36.21 29.45
CA ALA A 591 30.53 -36.58 30.87
C ALA A 591 29.61 -37.70 31.38
N GLY A 592 28.43 -37.93 30.72
CA GLY A 592 27.48 -38.98 31.11
C GLY A 592 27.67 -40.33 30.36
N GLY A 593 28.68 -40.43 29.50
CA GLY A 593 29.05 -41.63 28.73
C GLY A 593 30.23 -42.41 29.30
N SER A 594 30.65 -42.12 30.53
CA SER A 594 31.75 -42.84 31.24
C SER A 594 31.19 -43.84 32.25
#